data_0783c86fcfa69c8b92b4e4f67f95ba6b
#
_entry.id   0783c86fcfa69c8b92b4e4f67f95ba6b
#
_cell.length_a   1.000
_cell.length_b   1.000
_cell.length_c   1.000
_cell.angle_alpha   90.00
_cell.angle_beta   90.00
_cell.angle_gamma   90.00
#
_symmetry.space_group_name_H-M   'P 1'
#
loop_
_entity.id
_entity.type
_entity.pdbx_description
1 polymer ?
#
loop_
_entity_poly.entity_id
_entity_poly.type
_entity_poly.pdbx_seq_one_letter_code
_entity_poly.pdbx_strand_id
1 'polypeptide(L)'
;MYLYRDEQSEDKKLRRRKMYNDTWEQDYMEFVEGNSLTLCSGLAYRRKENRLENAQRMYALIFDLDGVGLAELRNLFLRFGGDPERVRRLPMPTFLVLSGTGLHIYYVFQQPIDLYPNIKIQLKSLKYDLTFRLWEYGSTSQVKAIQYQSINQSFRMVGSINDKHGTELVAFRTGERVTLDYLNAYATVSYTHLRAHET
;
A
#
# COMPACT_ATOMS: atom_id res chain seq x y z
N MET A 1 10.58 0.58 9.01
CA MET A 1 11.76 -0.11 8.42
C MET A 1 11.59 -0.13 6.93
N TYR A 2 12.66 0.15 6.22
CA TYR A 2 12.70 0.14 4.76
C TYR A 2 13.92 -0.64 4.25
N LEU A 3 13.83 -1.07 3.00
CA LEU A 3 14.91 -1.70 2.25
C LEU A 3 15.36 -0.72 1.19
N TYR A 4 16.64 -0.48 1.04
CA TYR A 4 17.18 0.39 0.01
C TYR A 4 18.35 -0.28 -0.70
N ARG A 5 18.59 0.09 -1.96
CA ARG A 5 19.79 -0.32 -2.70
C ARG A 5 20.95 0.53 -2.25
N ASP A 6 22.00 -0.12 -1.75
CA ASP A 6 23.25 0.55 -1.39
C ASP A 6 24.06 0.79 -2.68
N GLU A 7 23.88 1.97 -3.26
CA GLU A 7 24.54 2.32 -4.54
C GLU A 7 26.03 2.62 -4.38
N GLN A 8 26.49 2.87 -3.15
CA GLN A 8 27.89 3.09 -2.82
C GLN A 8 28.64 1.78 -2.61
N SER A 9 27.92 0.67 -2.43
CA SER A 9 28.50 -0.66 -2.27
C SER A 9 28.77 -1.33 -3.62
N GLU A 10 29.93 -1.93 -3.80
CA GLU A 10 30.31 -2.66 -5.02
C GLU A 10 29.29 -3.75 -5.40
N ASP A 11 28.71 -4.40 -4.39
CA ASP A 11 27.76 -5.50 -4.57
C ASP A 11 26.31 -5.04 -4.80
N LYS A 12 26.01 -3.73 -4.67
CA LYS A 12 24.68 -3.10 -4.82
C LYS A 12 23.55 -3.86 -4.11
N LYS A 13 23.86 -4.52 -2.99
CA LYS A 13 22.87 -5.31 -2.24
C LYS A 13 21.80 -4.46 -1.58
N LEU A 14 20.64 -5.06 -1.36
CA LEU A 14 19.59 -4.45 -0.56
C LEU A 14 19.95 -4.51 0.93
N ARG A 15 19.97 -3.35 1.54
CA ARG A 15 20.19 -3.18 2.98
C ARG A 15 18.91 -2.79 3.69
N ARG A 16 18.84 -3.08 4.99
CA ARG A 16 17.69 -2.77 5.85
C ARG A 16 18.03 -1.66 6.82
N ARG A 17 17.17 -0.66 6.91
CA ARG A 17 17.31 0.46 7.84
C ARG A 17 16.01 0.72 8.59
N LYS A 18 16.10 1.20 9.82
CA LYS A 18 14.95 1.74 10.55
C LYS A 18 14.86 3.23 10.28
N MET A 19 13.64 3.71 10.06
CA MET A 19 13.34 5.12 9.97
C MET A 19 12.66 5.53 11.29
N TYR A 20 13.10 6.61 11.88
CA TYR A 20 12.57 7.18 13.11
C TYR A 20 11.96 8.55 12.81
N ASN A 21 11.04 9.00 13.68
CA ASN A 21 10.36 10.29 13.49
C ASN A 21 11.29 11.50 13.55
N ASP A 22 12.36 11.40 14.29
CA ASP A 22 13.37 12.45 14.49
C ASP A 22 14.46 12.46 13.40
N THR A 23 14.59 11.39 12.62
CA THR A 23 15.62 11.26 11.58
C THR A 23 15.03 11.07 10.18
N TRP A 24 13.69 11.10 10.02
CA TRP A 24 13.06 10.70 8.77
C TRP A 24 13.44 11.58 7.57
N GLU A 25 13.64 12.87 7.77
CA GLU A 25 14.01 13.81 6.69
C GLU A 25 15.41 13.48 6.16
N GLN A 26 16.37 13.31 7.07
CA GLN A 26 17.73 12.94 6.70
C GLN A 26 17.77 11.55 6.04
N ASP A 27 17.07 10.57 6.64
CA ASP A 27 16.97 9.22 6.08
C ASP A 27 16.31 9.23 4.70
N TYR A 28 15.31 10.11 4.46
CA TYR A 28 14.67 10.26 3.17
C TYR A 28 15.64 10.80 2.11
N MET A 29 16.32 11.90 2.39
CA MET A 29 17.28 12.51 1.46
C MET A 29 18.46 11.58 1.14
N GLU A 30 18.92 10.82 2.13
CA GLU A 30 20.12 9.97 1.98
C GLU A 30 19.81 8.62 1.31
N PHE A 31 18.64 8.01 1.58
CA PHE A 31 18.38 6.61 1.21
C PHE A 31 17.13 6.40 0.34
N VAL A 32 16.35 7.44 0.11
CA VAL A 32 15.09 7.34 -0.66
C VAL A 32 15.12 8.21 -1.89
N GLU A 33 15.37 9.51 -1.72
CA GLU A 33 15.34 10.48 -2.81
C GLU A 33 16.37 10.11 -3.88
N GLY A 34 15.90 9.92 -5.10
CA GLY A 34 16.74 9.52 -6.23
C GLY A 34 17.35 8.12 -6.15
N ASN A 35 17.13 7.35 -5.07
CA ASN A 35 17.63 5.98 -4.98
C ASN A 35 16.92 5.06 -5.97
N SER A 36 17.68 4.21 -6.67
CA SER A 36 17.14 3.33 -7.70
C SER A 36 16.17 2.26 -7.17
N LEU A 37 16.20 1.94 -5.89
CA LEU A 37 15.26 1.01 -5.29
C LEU A 37 15.19 1.20 -3.78
N THR A 38 14.13 1.85 -3.30
CA THR A 38 13.80 1.87 -1.87
C THR A 38 12.39 1.32 -1.66
N LEU A 39 12.25 0.37 -0.75
CA LEU A 39 11.02 -0.36 -0.49
C LEU A 39 10.59 -0.19 0.98
N CYS A 40 9.31 0.10 1.20
CA CYS A 40 8.68 0.05 2.51
C CYS A 40 7.30 -0.62 2.46
N SER A 41 6.80 -1.02 3.61
CA SER A 41 5.42 -1.48 3.77
C SER A 41 4.63 -0.53 4.68
N GLY A 42 3.32 -0.63 4.66
CA GLY A 42 2.44 0.12 5.58
C GLY A 42 2.47 -0.37 7.04
N LEU A 43 3.48 -1.15 7.43
CA LEU A 43 3.56 -1.83 8.72
C LEU A 43 4.75 -1.39 9.57
N ALA A 44 4.55 -1.39 10.89
CA ALA A 44 5.64 -1.38 11.87
C ALA A 44 5.95 -2.81 12.34
N TYR A 45 7.23 -3.09 12.58
CA TYR A 45 7.74 -4.40 12.96
C TYR A 45 8.52 -4.36 14.28
N ARG A 46 8.40 -5.41 15.08
CA ARG A 46 9.17 -5.57 16.33
C ARG A 46 10.67 -5.75 16.07
N ARG A 47 11.04 -6.44 14.98
CA ARG A 47 12.41 -6.81 14.62
C ARG A 47 12.80 -6.23 13.27
N LYS A 48 14.07 -6.39 12.87
CA LYS A 48 14.58 -5.94 11.56
C LYS A 48 14.17 -6.84 10.38
N GLU A 49 13.05 -7.56 10.49
CA GLU A 49 12.55 -8.46 9.45
C GLU A 49 11.11 -8.14 9.12
N ASN A 50 10.81 -8.03 7.84
CA ASN A 50 9.46 -7.75 7.33
C ASN A 50 8.59 -9.03 7.23
N ARG A 51 8.71 -9.91 8.23
CA ARG A 51 7.84 -11.09 8.34
C ARG A 51 6.53 -10.71 9.02
N LEU A 52 5.45 -11.32 8.57
CA LEU A 52 4.11 -11.03 9.12
C LEU A 52 4.00 -11.34 10.62
N GLU A 53 4.72 -12.34 11.10
CA GLU A 53 4.80 -12.68 12.53
C GLU A 53 5.38 -11.55 13.39
N ASN A 54 6.32 -10.77 12.83
CA ASN A 54 6.97 -9.64 13.49
C ASN A 54 6.18 -8.33 13.35
N ALA A 55 5.13 -8.29 12.52
CA ALA A 55 4.31 -7.10 12.32
C ALA A 55 3.47 -6.82 13.57
N GLN A 56 3.55 -5.56 14.07
CA GLN A 56 2.87 -5.10 15.29
C GLN A 56 1.71 -4.16 15.00
N ARG A 57 1.90 -3.22 14.06
CA ARG A 57 0.91 -2.20 13.74
C ARG A 57 0.82 -1.99 12.23
N MET A 58 -0.38 -1.72 11.75
CA MET A 58 -0.64 -1.31 10.38
C MET A 58 -1.04 0.16 10.34
N TYR A 59 -0.31 0.95 9.57
CA TYR A 59 -0.57 2.37 9.34
C TYR A 59 -1.27 2.62 8.02
N ALA A 60 -1.06 1.72 7.05
CA ALA A 60 -1.71 1.81 5.74
C ALA A 60 -1.93 0.42 5.14
N LEU A 61 -3.06 0.27 4.46
CA LEU A 61 -3.32 -0.84 3.54
C LEU A 61 -2.97 -0.35 2.13
N ILE A 62 -2.07 -1.07 1.45
CA ILE A 62 -1.52 -0.64 0.17
C ILE A 62 -1.78 -1.72 -0.86
N PHE A 63 -2.18 -1.30 -2.06
CA PHE A 63 -2.38 -2.15 -3.23
C PHE A 63 -1.44 -1.69 -4.35
N ASP A 64 -0.94 -2.63 -5.12
CA ASP A 64 -0.21 -2.40 -6.35
C ASP A 64 -1.04 -2.93 -7.52
N LEU A 65 -1.39 -2.05 -8.43
CA LEU A 65 -2.21 -2.35 -9.59
C LEU A 65 -1.40 -2.10 -10.85
N ASP A 66 -0.95 -3.17 -11.48
CA ASP A 66 -0.23 -3.11 -12.74
C ASP A 66 -1.16 -2.83 -13.94
N GLY A 67 -0.57 -2.35 -15.04
CA GLY A 67 -1.30 -2.12 -16.29
C GLY A 67 -2.32 -0.99 -16.21
N VAL A 68 -1.99 0.08 -15.50
CA VAL A 68 -2.83 1.28 -15.38
C VAL A 68 -2.29 2.37 -16.29
N GLY A 69 -2.97 2.57 -17.40
CA GLY A 69 -2.77 3.73 -18.28
C GLY A 69 -3.77 4.85 -17.97
N LEU A 70 -3.84 5.85 -18.83
CA LEU A 70 -4.72 7.01 -18.64
C LEU A 70 -6.21 6.63 -18.65
N ALA A 71 -6.61 5.67 -19.49
CA ALA A 71 -8.00 5.22 -19.57
C ALA A 71 -8.43 4.49 -18.28
N GLU A 72 -7.58 3.58 -17.79
CA GLU A 72 -7.80 2.85 -16.54
C GLU A 72 -7.83 3.80 -15.34
N LEU A 73 -6.93 4.77 -15.30
CA LEU A 73 -6.90 5.77 -14.24
C LEU A 73 -8.19 6.61 -14.21
N ARG A 74 -8.71 7.05 -15.36
CA ARG A 74 -10.00 7.76 -15.45
C ARG A 74 -11.15 6.91 -14.93
N ASN A 75 -11.19 5.63 -15.30
CA ASN A 75 -12.22 4.70 -14.83
C ASN A 75 -12.11 4.46 -13.31
N LEU A 76 -10.92 4.35 -12.77
CA LEU A 76 -10.69 4.25 -11.32
C LEU A 76 -11.25 5.47 -10.58
N PHE A 77 -11.01 6.69 -11.07
CA PHE A 77 -11.57 7.91 -10.47
C PHE A 77 -13.09 7.92 -10.48
N LEU A 78 -13.74 7.36 -11.51
CA LEU A 78 -15.20 7.23 -11.55
C LEU A 78 -15.73 6.18 -10.55
N ARG A 79 -14.91 5.24 -10.14
CA ARG A 79 -15.26 4.16 -9.20
C ARG A 79 -14.99 4.53 -7.75
N PHE A 80 -14.02 5.41 -7.47
CA PHE A 80 -13.67 5.80 -6.10
C PHE A 80 -14.78 6.58 -5.42
N GLY A 81 -15.05 6.23 -4.17
CA GLY A 81 -16.08 6.87 -3.33
C GLY A 81 -17.51 6.48 -3.73
N GLY A 82 -18.47 7.21 -3.15
CA GLY A 82 -19.90 6.98 -3.35
C GLY A 82 -20.44 5.85 -2.47
N ASP A 83 -21.63 5.35 -2.84
CA ASP A 83 -22.35 4.34 -2.09
C ASP A 83 -21.62 2.97 -2.11
N PRO A 84 -21.19 2.43 -0.96
CA PRO A 84 -20.48 1.16 -0.88
C PRO A 84 -21.30 -0.05 -1.35
N GLU A 85 -22.63 0.01 -1.28
CA GLU A 85 -23.52 -1.09 -1.70
C GLU A 85 -23.49 -1.32 -3.20
N ARG A 86 -23.07 -0.32 -3.96
CA ARG A 86 -22.91 -0.46 -5.40
C ARG A 86 -21.69 -1.28 -5.75
N VAL A 87 -21.90 -2.42 -6.42
CA VAL A 87 -20.90 -3.47 -6.71
C VAL A 87 -19.59 -2.95 -7.32
N ARG A 88 -19.64 -1.87 -8.11
CA ARG A 88 -18.44 -1.32 -8.78
C ARG A 88 -17.73 -0.21 -8.01
N ARG A 89 -18.23 0.19 -6.86
CA ARG A 89 -17.60 1.27 -6.09
C ARG A 89 -16.39 0.75 -5.31
N LEU A 90 -15.41 1.61 -5.20
CA LEU A 90 -14.17 1.40 -4.45
C LEU A 90 -14.06 2.47 -3.36
N PRO A 91 -13.47 2.17 -2.22
CA PRO A 91 -13.20 3.21 -1.23
C PRO A 91 -12.30 4.29 -1.83
N MET A 92 -12.52 5.56 -1.45
CA MET A 92 -11.64 6.65 -1.84
C MET A 92 -10.28 6.48 -1.17
N PRO A 93 -9.19 6.39 -1.93
CA PRO A 93 -7.86 6.25 -1.35
C PRO A 93 -7.35 7.57 -0.75
N THR A 94 -6.45 7.48 0.23
CA THR A 94 -5.75 8.64 0.78
C THR A 94 -4.75 9.20 -0.22
N PHE A 95 -3.97 8.30 -0.86
CA PHE A 95 -2.99 8.66 -1.89
C PHE A 95 -3.02 7.67 -3.05
N LEU A 96 -2.74 8.19 -4.22
CA LEU A 96 -2.36 7.44 -5.41
C LEU A 96 -0.89 7.73 -5.71
N VAL A 97 -0.12 6.68 -6.00
CA VAL A 97 1.30 6.80 -6.33
C VAL A 97 1.54 6.19 -7.70
N LEU A 98 2.03 7.01 -8.62
CA LEU A 98 2.45 6.53 -9.94
C LEU A 98 3.78 5.79 -9.78
N SER A 99 3.81 4.51 -10.19
CA SER A 99 4.99 3.64 -10.04
C SER A 99 5.68 3.30 -11.36
N GLY A 100 5.36 4.01 -12.44
CA GLY A 100 5.80 3.76 -13.81
C GLY A 100 4.65 3.26 -14.67
N THR A 101 4.52 1.94 -14.86
CA THR A 101 3.41 1.31 -15.62
C THR A 101 2.25 0.88 -14.75
N GLY A 102 2.29 1.17 -13.46
CA GLY A 102 1.29 0.79 -12.46
C GLY A 102 0.95 1.92 -11.51
N LEU A 103 0.10 1.59 -10.56
CA LEU A 103 -0.45 2.50 -9.58
C LEU A 103 -0.43 1.84 -8.19
N HIS A 104 0.23 2.46 -7.21
CA HIS A 104 0.02 2.07 -5.83
C HIS A 104 -1.14 2.87 -5.25
N ILE A 105 -2.07 2.19 -4.58
CA ILE A 105 -3.25 2.76 -3.95
C ILE A 105 -3.09 2.65 -2.43
N TYR A 106 -3.05 3.79 -1.74
CA TYR A 106 -2.79 3.87 -0.31
C TYR A 106 -4.03 4.26 0.46
N TYR A 107 -4.45 3.41 1.38
CA TYR A 107 -5.43 3.70 2.42
C TYR A 107 -4.69 3.88 3.74
N VAL A 108 -4.42 5.13 4.11
CA VAL A 108 -3.73 5.46 5.37
C VAL A 108 -4.76 5.54 6.48
N PHE A 109 -4.56 4.79 7.56
CA PHE A 109 -5.49 4.77 8.67
C PHE A 109 -5.41 6.04 9.52
N GLN A 110 -6.56 6.48 10.06
CA GLN A 110 -6.64 7.58 11.02
C GLN A 110 -5.88 7.23 12.30
N GLN A 111 -6.05 5.99 12.78
CA GLN A 111 -5.32 5.41 13.89
C GLN A 111 -4.66 4.11 13.44
N PRO A 112 -3.42 3.83 13.86
CA PRO A 112 -2.77 2.58 13.52
C PRO A 112 -3.53 1.39 14.13
N ILE A 113 -3.61 0.29 13.39
CA ILE A 113 -4.29 -0.94 13.81
C ILE A 113 -3.28 -1.88 14.46
N ASP A 114 -3.51 -2.29 15.70
CA ASP A 114 -2.69 -3.29 16.37
C ASP A 114 -2.92 -4.69 15.79
N LEU A 115 -1.84 -5.37 15.45
CA LEU A 115 -1.86 -6.61 14.67
C LEU A 115 -1.79 -7.86 15.55
N TYR A 116 -2.89 -8.18 16.22
CA TYR A 116 -3.08 -9.49 16.85
C TYR A 116 -3.27 -10.59 15.78
N PRO A 117 -3.04 -11.88 16.12
CA PRO A 117 -3.14 -12.97 15.14
C PRO A 117 -4.47 -13.02 14.38
N ASN A 118 -5.61 -12.88 15.08
CA ASN A 118 -6.94 -12.83 14.48
C ASN A 118 -7.13 -11.61 13.57
N ILE A 119 -6.62 -10.45 13.96
CA ILE A 119 -6.69 -9.21 13.18
C ILE A 119 -5.89 -9.35 11.87
N LYS A 120 -4.70 -9.97 11.92
CA LYS A 120 -3.90 -10.24 10.71
C LYS A 120 -4.68 -11.08 9.69
N ILE A 121 -5.41 -12.11 10.15
CA ILE A 121 -6.22 -12.98 9.27
C ILE A 121 -7.35 -12.17 8.62
N GLN A 122 -8.06 -11.37 9.40
CA GLN A 122 -9.18 -10.55 8.92
C GLN A 122 -8.71 -9.48 7.94
N LEU A 123 -7.60 -8.79 8.22
CA LEU A 123 -7.01 -7.80 7.31
C LEU A 123 -6.51 -8.43 6.01
N LYS A 124 -6.00 -9.66 6.07
CA LYS A 124 -5.64 -10.41 4.86
C LYS A 124 -6.87 -10.68 4.00
N SER A 125 -7.98 -11.13 4.61
CA SER A 125 -9.23 -11.40 3.90
C SER A 125 -9.82 -10.11 3.31
N LEU A 126 -9.88 -9.03 4.09
CA LEU A 126 -10.31 -7.71 3.61
C LEU A 126 -9.46 -7.24 2.41
N LYS A 127 -8.13 -7.37 2.51
CA LYS A 127 -7.25 -7.01 1.40
C LYS A 127 -7.55 -7.84 0.15
N TYR A 128 -7.82 -9.13 0.27
CA TYR A 128 -8.15 -9.99 -0.86
C TYR A 128 -9.48 -9.59 -1.52
N ASP A 129 -10.52 -9.30 -0.74
CA ASP A 129 -11.80 -8.83 -1.27
C ASP A 129 -11.66 -7.50 -2.01
N LEU A 130 -10.97 -6.55 -1.42
CA LEU A 130 -10.73 -5.26 -2.08
C LEU A 130 -9.84 -5.42 -3.33
N THR A 131 -8.87 -6.35 -3.31
CA THR A 131 -8.08 -6.66 -4.52
C THR A 131 -8.98 -7.21 -5.62
N PHE A 132 -9.87 -8.14 -5.31
CA PHE A 132 -10.80 -8.70 -6.27
C PHE A 132 -11.70 -7.63 -6.89
N ARG A 133 -12.25 -6.72 -6.08
CA ARG A 133 -13.05 -5.58 -6.57
C ARG A 133 -12.24 -4.60 -7.42
N LEU A 134 -11.00 -4.38 -7.06
CA LEU A 134 -10.10 -3.46 -7.76
C LEU A 134 -9.71 -4.02 -9.13
N TRP A 135 -9.49 -5.33 -9.24
CA TRP A 135 -8.97 -6.02 -10.42
C TRP A 135 -10.08 -6.35 -11.41
N GLU A 136 -10.62 -5.32 -12.03
CA GLU A 136 -11.75 -5.41 -12.96
C GLU A 136 -11.39 -4.79 -14.30
N TYR A 137 -12.10 -5.21 -15.35
CA TYR A 137 -11.99 -4.60 -16.67
C TYR A 137 -12.22 -3.09 -16.61
N GLY A 138 -11.31 -2.35 -17.19
CA GLY A 138 -11.30 -0.90 -17.15
C GLY A 138 -10.53 -0.29 -15.98
N SER A 139 -10.14 -1.06 -14.95
CA SER A 139 -9.23 -0.60 -13.89
C SER A 139 -7.78 -1.00 -14.15
N THR A 140 -7.59 -2.08 -14.88
CA THR A 140 -6.29 -2.58 -15.31
C THR A 140 -6.40 -3.26 -16.66
N SER A 141 -5.36 -3.18 -17.49
CA SER A 141 -5.23 -3.97 -18.71
C SER A 141 -4.89 -5.44 -18.43
N GLN A 142 -4.49 -5.78 -17.20
CA GLN A 142 -4.07 -7.12 -16.78
C GLN A 142 -5.18 -7.89 -16.04
N VAL A 143 -6.42 -7.77 -16.47
CA VAL A 143 -7.62 -8.34 -15.79
C VAL A 143 -7.50 -9.84 -15.52
N LYS A 144 -6.88 -10.60 -16.43
CA LYS A 144 -6.78 -12.06 -16.33
C LYS A 144 -5.77 -12.58 -15.29
N ALA A 145 -4.95 -11.69 -14.74
CA ALA A 145 -3.85 -12.04 -13.85
C ALA A 145 -3.96 -11.29 -12.52
N ILE A 146 -5.01 -11.56 -11.74
CA ILE A 146 -5.20 -10.94 -10.42
C ILE A 146 -3.99 -11.22 -9.54
N GLN A 147 -3.35 -10.16 -9.05
CA GLN A 147 -2.19 -10.25 -8.17
C GLN A 147 -2.58 -10.00 -6.72
N TYR A 148 -2.86 -11.08 -6.00
CA TYR A 148 -3.10 -11.02 -4.57
C TYR A 148 -1.80 -10.80 -3.81
N GLN A 149 -1.73 -9.71 -3.08
CA GLN A 149 -0.54 -9.30 -2.35
C GLN A 149 -0.75 -9.49 -0.84
N SER A 150 0.28 -9.96 -0.16
CA SER A 150 0.30 -10.04 1.30
C SER A 150 0.14 -8.65 1.93
N ILE A 151 -0.43 -8.58 3.14
CA ILE A 151 -0.54 -7.33 3.91
C ILE A 151 0.83 -6.75 4.30
N ASN A 152 1.87 -7.57 4.35
CA ASN A 152 3.26 -7.15 4.62
C ASN A 152 4.10 -6.97 3.34
N GLN A 153 3.47 -6.98 2.17
CA GLN A 153 4.14 -6.66 0.91
C GLN A 153 4.83 -5.30 1.03
N SER A 154 6.06 -5.23 0.53
CA SER A 154 6.80 -3.97 0.41
C SER A 154 6.59 -3.36 -0.97
N PHE A 155 6.50 -2.04 -1.01
CA PHE A 155 6.26 -1.24 -2.20
C PHE A 155 7.38 -0.21 -2.35
N ARG A 156 7.65 0.22 -3.57
CA ARG A 156 8.59 1.30 -3.82
C ARG A 156 8.14 2.57 -3.11
N MET A 157 9.07 3.23 -2.44
CA MET A 157 8.80 4.49 -1.74
C MET A 157 8.68 5.66 -2.72
N VAL A 158 7.81 6.58 -2.38
CA VAL A 158 7.68 7.87 -3.07
C VAL A 158 9.00 8.62 -3.02
N GLY A 159 9.41 9.24 -4.13
CA GLY A 159 10.69 9.92 -4.28
C GLY A 159 11.85 9.01 -4.70
N SER A 160 11.70 7.68 -4.61
CA SER A 160 12.67 6.76 -5.19
C SER A 160 12.44 6.59 -6.69
N ILE A 161 13.45 6.08 -7.38
CA ILE A 161 13.39 5.81 -8.81
C ILE A 161 12.91 4.37 -9.06
N ASN A 162 12.02 4.19 -10.01
CA ASN A 162 11.73 2.87 -10.56
C ASN A 162 12.85 2.51 -11.55
N ASP A 163 13.75 1.62 -11.15
CA ASP A 163 14.92 1.21 -11.92
C ASP A 163 14.58 0.56 -13.27
N LYS A 164 13.36 0.01 -13.43
CA LYS A 164 12.92 -0.58 -14.71
C LYS A 164 12.57 0.47 -15.76
N HIS A 165 12.11 1.64 -15.33
CA HIS A 165 11.57 2.67 -16.23
C HIS A 165 12.32 4.00 -16.12
N GLY A 166 13.22 4.15 -15.15
CA GLY A 166 13.95 5.39 -14.88
C GLY A 166 13.04 6.54 -14.41
N THR A 167 11.84 6.23 -13.88
CA THR A 167 10.85 7.22 -13.47
C THR A 167 10.80 7.35 -11.96
N GLU A 168 10.68 8.56 -11.47
CA GLU A 168 10.44 8.84 -10.05
C GLU A 168 9.01 8.45 -9.66
N LEU A 169 8.86 7.90 -8.44
CA LEU A 169 7.56 7.64 -7.86
C LEU A 169 6.97 8.91 -7.24
N VAL A 170 5.85 9.33 -7.77
CA VAL A 170 5.17 10.56 -7.36
C VAL A 170 3.82 10.23 -6.72
N ALA A 171 3.54 10.83 -5.56
CA ALA A 171 2.30 10.67 -4.83
C ALA A 171 1.35 11.85 -5.04
N PHE A 172 0.06 11.54 -5.16
CA PHE A 172 -1.03 12.52 -5.19
C PHE A 172 -2.00 12.23 -4.05
N ARG A 173 -2.29 13.21 -3.23
CA ARG A 173 -3.34 13.11 -2.23
C ARG A 173 -4.71 13.16 -2.94
N THR A 174 -5.54 12.16 -2.69
CA THR A 174 -6.86 12.03 -3.33
C THR A 174 -8.01 12.04 -2.34
N GLY A 175 -7.75 11.67 -1.09
CA GLY A 175 -8.76 11.61 -0.04
C GLY A 175 -8.19 11.78 1.36
N GLU A 176 -9.05 11.59 2.35
CA GLU A 176 -8.71 11.66 3.76
C GLU A 176 -8.15 10.32 4.27
N ARG A 177 -7.60 10.34 5.49
CA ARG A 177 -7.27 9.10 6.19
C ARG A 177 -8.56 8.32 6.49
N VAL A 178 -8.48 7.01 6.43
CA VAL A 178 -9.64 6.12 6.51
C VAL A 178 -9.72 5.40 7.85
N THR A 179 -10.93 4.92 8.18
CA THR A 179 -11.15 3.95 9.25
C THR A 179 -11.24 2.54 8.66
N LEU A 180 -11.10 1.53 9.51
CA LEU A 180 -11.30 0.14 9.09
C LEU A 180 -12.75 -0.13 8.69
N ASP A 181 -13.72 0.46 9.43
CA ASP A 181 -15.14 0.34 9.11
C ASP A 181 -15.49 0.91 7.74
N TYR A 182 -14.86 2.04 7.38
CA TYR A 182 -15.01 2.59 6.03
C TYR A 182 -14.57 1.61 4.95
N LEU A 183 -13.42 0.95 5.11
CA LEU A 183 -12.97 -0.05 4.14
C LEU A 183 -13.85 -1.30 4.13
N ASN A 184 -14.32 -1.75 5.30
CA ASN A 184 -15.22 -2.90 5.43
C ASN A 184 -16.56 -2.67 4.73
N ALA A 185 -17.08 -1.44 4.69
CA ALA A 185 -18.30 -1.13 3.98
C ALA A 185 -18.21 -1.45 2.48
N TYR A 186 -17.01 -1.40 1.90
CA TYR A 186 -16.78 -1.77 0.50
C TYR A 186 -16.39 -3.25 0.32
N ALA A 187 -16.25 -4.04 1.38
CA ALA A 187 -15.96 -5.47 1.26
C ALA A 187 -17.20 -6.25 0.84
N THR A 188 -17.00 -7.35 0.10
CA THR A 188 -18.11 -8.21 -0.36
C THR A 188 -18.70 -9.03 0.79
N VAL A 189 -17.88 -9.33 1.80
CA VAL A 189 -18.26 -10.03 3.03
C VAL A 189 -18.12 -9.05 4.18
N SER A 190 -19.18 -8.86 4.97
CA SER A 190 -19.11 -8.01 6.15
C SER A 190 -18.20 -8.64 7.21
N TYR A 191 -17.02 -8.05 7.42
CA TYR A 191 -16.10 -8.42 8.49
C TYR A 191 -16.50 -7.72 9.80
N THR A 192 -17.72 -8.02 10.28
CA THR A 192 -18.40 -7.34 11.38
C THR A 192 -17.69 -7.40 12.76
N HIS A 193 -16.55 -8.05 12.86
CA HIS A 193 -15.84 -8.25 14.13
C HIS A 193 -14.47 -7.56 14.21
N LEU A 194 -14.16 -6.66 13.28
CA LEU A 194 -12.96 -5.81 13.37
C LEU A 194 -13.18 -4.61 14.31
N ARG A 195 -13.89 -4.78 15.40
CA ARG A 195 -13.83 -3.78 16.46
C ARG A 195 -12.45 -3.86 17.09
N ALA A 196 -11.63 -2.83 16.87
CA ALA A 196 -10.51 -2.56 17.74
C ALA A 196 -11.07 -2.55 19.16
N HIS A 197 -10.59 -3.44 20.01
CA HIS A 197 -10.88 -3.33 21.43
C HIS A 197 -10.23 -2.03 21.90
N GLU A 198 -11.05 -0.96 22.00
CA GLU A 198 -10.74 0.19 22.82
C GLU A 198 -10.76 -0.28 24.26
N THR A 199 -9.61 -0.52 24.83
CA THR A 199 -9.37 -0.58 26.27
C THR A 199 -8.18 0.31 26.58
#